data_9a50677a32b59450c21b75c60b44bf47
#
_entry.id   9a50677a32b59450c21b75c60b44bf47
#
_cell.length_a   1.000
_cell.length_b   1.000
_cell.length_c   1.000
_cell.angle_alpha   90.00
_cell.angle_beta   90.00
_cell.angle_gamma   90.00
#
_symmetry.space_group_name_H-M   'P 1'
#
loop_
_entity.id
_entity.type
_entity.pdbx_description
1 polymer ?
#
loop_
_entity_poly.entity_id
_entity_poly.type
_entity_poly.pdbx_seq_one_letter_code
_entity_poly.pdbx_strand_id
1 'polypeptide(L)'
;AGRPYFVMELVHGIPITAYCDKHNLSPAERLGLLLPVCQAIQHAHQKGIIHRDIKPSNVLVTLNDGVPHPIVIDFGVAKALNQRLTEKTLFTEFGQMIGTPAYMSPEQAEMSKLDVDTRSDVYSLGVLLYELLTGTTPFPAQRLRSAGWAEMQRIITEEEPPRPSTRLSALTEAERTGIAQHRQTDARKLTFLVRGELDWIVMKALEK
;
A
#
# COMPACT_ATOMS: atom_id res chain seq x y z
N ALA A 1 -3.11 28.30 22.58
CA ALA A 1 -2.33 27.07 22.52
C ALA A 1 -2.01 26.81 21.04
N GLY A 2 -0.71 26.79 20.68
CA GLY A 2 -0.28 26.51 19.31
C GLY A 2 -0.57 25.06 18.93
N ARG A 3 -0.95 24.82 17.67
CA ARG A 3 -1.04 23.45 17.13
C ARG A 3 0.38 22.90 16.94
N PRO A 4 0.67 21.65 17.32
CA PRO A 4 1.95 21.04 17.02
C PRO A 4 2.16 20.98 15.50
N TYR A 5 3.39 21.22 15.04
CA TYR A 5 3.76 21.12 13.64
C TYR A 5 5.16 20.48 13.54
N PHE A 6 5.42 19.88 12.41
CA PHE A 6 6.72 19.31 12.08
C PHE A 6 7.33 20.08 10.92
N VAL A 7 8.63 20.23 10.96
CA VAL A 7 9.44 20.76 9.84
C VAL A 7 10.22 19.59 9.27
N MET A 8 10.06 19.34 7.99
CA MET A 8 10.76 18.26 7.28
C MET A 8 11.24 18.75 5.91
N GLU A 9 12.16 18.02 5.31
CA GLU A 9 12.59 18.27 3.94
C GLU A 9 11.41 18.08 2.96
N LEU A 10 11.30 18.99 2.01
CA LEU A 10 10.33 18.90 0.94
C LEU A 10 10.85 17.95 -0.16
N VAL A 11 10.20 16.80 -0.32
CA VAL A 11 10.51 15.84 -1.37
C VAL A 11 9.67 16.14 -2.61
N HIS A 12 10.31 16.57 -3.70
CA HIS A 12 9.69 16.75 -5.00
C HIS A 12 9.65 15.42 -5.75
N GLY A 13 8.54 14.68 -5.66
CA GLY A 13 8.40 13.36 -6.29
C GLY A 13 6.97 13.06 -6.69
N ILE A 14 6.79 11.96 -7.40
CA ILE A 14 5.50 11.43 -7.83
C ILE A 14 5.23 10.14 -7.05
N PRO A 15 3.99 9.88 -6.54
CA PRO A 15 3.64 8.62 -5.91
C PRO A 15 4.03 7.43 -6.78
N ILE A 16 4.61 6.38 -6.17
CA ILE A 16 5.24 5.27 -6.88
C ILE A 16 4.30 4.61 -7.90
N THR A 17 3.02 4.40 -7.59
CA THR A 17 2.04 3.82 -8.53
C THR A 17 1.80 4.74 -9.72
N ALA A 18 1.62 6.04 -9.47
CA ALA A 18 1.42 7.04 -10.51
C ALA A 18 2.67 7.19 -11.39
N TYR A 19 3.87 7.14 -10.80
CA TYR A 19 5.12 7.15 -11.55
C TYR A 19 5.23 5.94 -12.48
N CYS A 20 4.98 4.74 -11.95
CA CYS A 20 5.02 3.50 -12.72
C CYS A 20 4.03 3.50 -13.89
N ASP A 21 2.82 4.00 -13.68
CA ASP A 21 1.79 4.04 -14.73
C ASP A 21 2.09 5.13 -15.77
N LYS A 22 2.55 6.32 -15.34
CA LYS A 22 2.94 7.41 -16.24
C LYS A 22 4.07 7.01 -17.20
N HIS A 23 5.00 6.20 -16.73
CA HIS A 23 6.15 5.74 -17.52
C HIS A 23 5.94 4.35 -18.11
N ASN A 24 4.77 3.75 -17.95
CA ASN A 24 4.42 2.40 -18.41
C ASN A 24 5.46 1.35 -18.00
N LEU A 25 5.93 1.39 -16.73
CA LEU A 25 6.98 0.49 -16.28
C LEU A 25 6.53 -0.98 -16.29
N SER A 26 7.37 -1.85 -16.80
CA SER A 26 7.19 -3.30 -16.76
C SER A 26 7.12 -3.83 -15.32
N PRO A 27 6.60 -5.05 -15.07
CA PRO A 27 6.59 -5.64 -13.73
C PRO A 27 7.98 -5.71 -13.09
N ALA A 28 9.01 -6.02 -13.87
CA ALA A 28 10.40 -6.09 -13.36
C ALA A 28 10.90 -4.70 -12.90
N GLU A 29 10.64 -3.64 -13.67
CA GLU A 29 11.02 -2.28 -13.28
C GLU A 29 10.24 -1.80 -12.06
N ARG A 30 8.94 -2.15 -11.94
CA ARG A 30 8.12 -1.87 -10.74
C ARG A 30 8.69 -2.56 -9.50
N LEU A 31 9.10 -3.81 -9.62
CA LEU A 31 9.80 -4.53 -8.56
C LEU A 31 11.15 -3.87 -8.22
N GLY A 32 11.89 -3.42 -9.25
CA GLY A 32 13.13 -2.68 -9.07
C GLY A 32 12.98 -1.41 -8.25
N LEU A 33 11.82 -0.70 -8.37
CA LEU A 33 11.49 0.45 -7.54
C LEU A 33 10.99 0.06 -6.13
N LEU A 34 10.33 -1.08 -5.99
CA LEU A 34 9.82 -1.52 -4.68
C LEU A 34 10.94 -2.06 -3.77
N LEU A 35 11.96 -2.71 -4.32
CA LEU A 35 13.05 -3.28 -3.52
C LEU A 35 13.76 -2.25 -2.62
N PRO A 36 14.17 -1.06 -3.11
CA PRO A 36 14.74 -0.03 -2.24
C PRO A 36 13.76 0.45 -1.16
N VAL A 37 12.46 0.46 -1.43
CA VAL A 37 11.44 0.78 -0.41
C VAL A 37 11.45 -0.26 0.70
N CYS A 38 11.46 -1.56 0.35
CA CYS A 38 11.56 -2.64 1.35
C CYS A 38 12.86 -2.52 2.18
N GLN A 39 13.98 -2.18 1.55
CA GLN A 39 15.26 -1.97 2.23
C GLN A 39 15.20 -0.78 3.20
N ALA A 40 14.58 0.33 2.81
CA ALA A 40 14.41 1.50 3.66
C ALA A 40 13.54 1.18 4.89
N ILE A 41 12.43 0.46 4.69
CA ILE A 41 11.55 0.01 5.80
C ILE A 41 12.30 -0.96 6.71
N GLN A 42 13.02 -1.94 6.16
CA GLN A 42 13.83 -2.85 6.97
C GLN A 42 14.88 -2.11 7.80
N HIS A 43 15.54 -1.11 7.22
CA HIS A 43 16.50 -0.29 7.95
C HIS A 43 15.84 0.47 9.12
N ALA A 44 14.64 1.01 8.93
CA ALA A 44 13.87 1.63 10.00
C ALA A 44 13.50 0.62 11.10
N HIS A 45 13.05 -0.58 10.72
CA HIS A 45 12.72 -1.66 11.66
C HIS A 45 13.93 -2.06 12.54
N GLN A 46 15.13 -2.14 11.96
CA GLN A 46 16.37 -2.43 12.70
C GLN A 46 16.68 -1.35 13.77
N LYS A 47 16.14 -0.15 13.61
CA LYS A 47 16.23 0.96 14.57
C LYS A 47 15.02 1.08 15.49
N GLY A 48 14.11 0.09 15.47
CA GLY A 48 12.88 0.08 16.26
C GLY A 48 11.81 1.07 15.78
N ILE A 49 11.92 1.56 14.54
CA ILE A 49 10.97 2.51 13.95
C ILE A 49 10.03 1.74 13.03
N ILE A 50 8.72 1.81 13.30
CA ILE A 50 7.66 1.24 12.48
C ILE A 50 6.97 2.38 11.74
N HIS A 51 6.73 2.22 10.43
CA HIS A 51 6.16 3.28 9.59
C HIS A 51 4.65 3.47 9.82
N ARG A 52 3.87 2.38 9.88
CA ARG A 52 2.42 2.33 10.19
C ARG A 52 1.48 2.99 9.17
N ASP A 53 1.97 3.54 8.08
CA ASP A 53 1.15 4.24 7.06
C ASP A 53 1.76 4.12 5.66
N ILE A 54 2.26 2.93 5.30
CA ILE A 54 2.82 2.68 3.97
C ILE A 54 1.69 2.65 2.94
N LYS A 55 1.79 3.54 1.95
CA LYS A 55 0.84 3.69 0.84
C LYS A 55 1.51 4.46 -0.29
N PRO A 56 0.97 4.47 -1.53
CA PRO A 56 1.60 5.15 -2.66
C PRO A 56 1.94 6.63 -2.41
N SER A 57 1.08 7.37 -1.71
CA SER A 57 1.32 8.80 -1.41
C SER A 57 2.50 9.04 -0.48
N ASN A 58 2.94 8.03 0.27
CA ASN A 58 4.07 8.09 1.20
C ASN A 58 5.34 7.43 0.63
N VAL A 59 5.29 7.00 -0.64
CA VAL A 59 6.44 6.49 -1.40
C VAL A 59 6.57 7.31 -2.67
N LEU A 60 7.43 8.31 -2.65
CA LEU A 60 7.60 9.24 -3.77
C LEU A 60 8.81 8.82 -4.61
N VAL A 61 8.65 8.81 -5.93
CA VAL A 61 9.77 8.60 -6.86
C VAL A 61 10.27 9.94 -7.33
N THR A 62 11.55 10.21 -7.05
CA THR A 62 12.32 11.35 -7.55
C THR A 62 13.29 10.90 -8.63
N LEU A 63 13.92 11.84 -9.30
CA LEU A 63 15.02 11.56 -10.21
C LEU A 63 16.33 12.05 -9.58
N ASN A 64 17.29 11.15 -9.43
CA ASN A 64 18.65 11.48 -9.03
C ASN A 64 19.58 11.19 -10.22
N ASP A 65 20.18 12.23 -10.80
CA ASP A 65 20.96 12.13 -12.04
C ASP A 65 20.23 11.40 -13.18
N GLY A 66 18.91 11.62 -13.28
CA GLY A 66 18.06 10.98 -14.28
C GLY A 66 17.63 9.54 -13.96
N VAL A 67 18.10 8.99 -12.83
CA VAL A 67 17.74 7.63 -12.38
C VAL A 67 16.56 7.72 -11.38
N PRO A 68 15.49 6.93 -11.57
CA PRO A 68 14.37 6.89 -10.63
C PRO A 68 14.82 6.39 -9.25
N HIS A 69 14.52 7.18 -8.22
CA HIS A 69 14.88 6.87 -6.83
C HIS A 69 13.65 7.00 -5.92
N PRO A 70 13.14 5.91 -5.34
CA PRO A 70 12.02 5.97 -4.42
C PRO A 70 12.47 6.45 -3.04
N ILE A 71 11.70 7.37 -2.46
CA ILE A 71 11.89 7.93 -1.12
C ILE A 71 10.64 7.64 -0.30
N VAL A 72 10.82 7.06 0.88
CA VAL A 72 9.74 6.86 1.85
C VAL A 72 9.66 8.09 2.75
N ILE A 73 8.46 8.67 2.85
CA ILE A 73 8.16 9.86 3.64
C ILE A 73 7.10 9.54 4.71
N ASP A 74 6.92 10.45 5.66
CA ASP A 74 5.85 10.39 6.68
C ASP A 74 5.85 9.09 7.52
N PHE A 75 7.02 8.73 8.06
CA PHE A 75 7.07 7.73 9.13
C PHE A 75 6.11 8.13 10.24
N GLY A 76 5.15 7.27 10.59
CA GLY A 76 3.96 7.53 11.40
C GLY A 76 4.16 8.14 12.79
N VAL A 77 5.04 9.14 12.90
CA VAL A 77 5.40 9.87 14.12
C VAL A 77 4.14 10.46 14.77
N ALA A 78 3.19 10.96 13.99
CA ALA A 78 1.94 11.51 14.52
C ALA A 78 1.03 10.42 15.14
N LYS A 79 1.07 9.18 14.63
CA LYS A 79 0.32 8.05 15.18
C LYS A 79 0.97 7.48 16.44
N ALA A 80 2.30 7.57 16.56
CA ALA A 80 3.03 7.14 17.76
C ALA A 80 2.83 8.09 18.94
N LEU A 81 2.63 9.38 18.72
CA LEU A 81 2.39 10.39 19.76
C LEU A 81 0.95 10.38 20.27
N ASN A 82 -0.03 9.96 19.46
CA ASN A 82 -1.42 9.78 19.85
C ASN A 82 -1.66 8.32 20.22
N GLN A 83 -1.30 7.92 21.44
CA GLN A 83 -1.46 6.58 21.99
C GLN A 83 -2.91 6.03 22.06
N ARG A 84 -3.89 6.74 21.52
CA ARG A 84 -5.29 6.31 21.39
C ARG A 84 -5.87 6.84 20.10
N LEU A 85 -5.75 6.07 19.02
CA LEU A 85 -6.69 6.21 17.91
C LEU A 85 -8.06 5.77 18.45
N THR A 86 -8.86 6.71 18.90
CA THR A 86 -10.28 6.46 19.18
C THR A 86 -11.04 6.51 17.87
N GLU A 87 -12.23 5.87 17.79
CA GLU A 87 -13.12 5.99 16.61
C GLU A 87 -13.26 7.46 16.16
N LYS A 88 -13.33 8.42 17.11
CA LYS A 88 -13.37 9.86 16.83
C LYS A 88 -12.14 10.39 16.08
N THR A 89 -10.98 9.76 16.20
CA THR A 89 -9.76 10.20 15.51
C THR A 89 -9.69 9.67 14.08
N LEU A 90 -10.44 8.59 13.78
CA LEU A 90 -10.52 7.98 12.44
C LEU A 90 -11.65 8.60 11.60
N PHE A 91 -12.62 9.26 12.23
CA PHE A 91 -13.71 9.94 11.55
C PHE A 91 -13.63 11.46 11.80
N THR A 92 -13.87 12.26 10.76
CA THR A 92 -14.13 13.69 10.92
C THR A 92 -15.49 13.91 11.60
N GLU A 93 -15.76 15.14 12.08
CA GLU A 93 -17.08 15.53 12.59
C GLU A 93 -18.24 15.26 11.60
N PHE A 94 -17.92 15.04 10.32
CA PHE A 94 -18.85 14.70 9.24
C PHE A 94 -18.92 13.19 8.95
N GLY A 95 -18.38 12.32 9.80
CA GLY A 95 -18.41 10.87 9.60
C GLY A 95 -17.53 10.35 8.45
N GLN A 96 -16.63 11.19 7.92
CA GLN A 96 -15.68 10.77 6.88
C GLN A 96 -14.43 10.15 7.51
N MET A 97 -14.09 8.97 7.05
CA MET A 97 -12.91 8.24 7.50
C MET A 97 -11.63 8.96 7.08
N ILE A 98 -10.77 9.26 8.06
CA ILE A 98 -9.45 9.84 7.81
C ILE A 98 -8.48 8.71 7.45
N GLY A 99 -7.96 8.71 6.23
CA GLY A 99 -6.95 7.77 5.78
C GLY A 99 -7.37 6.92 4.58
N THR A 100 -6.50 5.99 4.20
CA THR A 100 -6.72 5.07 3.07
C THR A 100 -6.82 3.65 3.62
N PRO A 101 -8.03 3.16 3.97
CA PRO A 101 -8.19 1.86 4.64
C PRO A 101 -7.69 0.68 3.82
N ALA A 102 -7.53 0.85 2.50
CA ALA A 102 -7.10 -0.21 1.60
C ALA A 102 -5.68 -0.76 1.88
N TYR A 103 -4.85 -0.01 2.64
CA TYR A 103 -3.49 -0.42 3.03
C TYR A 103 -3.37 -0.76 4.51
N MET A 104 -4.47 -0.68 5.25
CA MET A 104 -4.51 -0.96 6.69
C MET A 104 -4.34 -2.45 6.94
N SER A 105 -3.45 -2.81 7.87
CA SER A 105 -3.27 -4.19 8.29
C SER A 105 -4.41 -4.66 9.21
N PRO A 106 -4.61 -5.99 9.37
CA PRO A 106 -5.64 -6.54 10.25
C PRO A 106 -5.55 -6.00 11.68
N GLU A 107 -4.36 -6.00 12.28
CA GLU A 107 -4.12 -5.53 13.65
C GLU A 107 -4.37 -4.02 13.80
N GLN A 108 -4.16 -3.23 12.74
CA GLN A 108 -4.53 -1.81 12.72
C GLN A 108 -6.04 -1.63 12.66
N ALA A 109 -6.75 -2.49 11.91
CA ALA A 109 -8.20 -2.44 11.77
C ALA A 109 -8.90 -2.86 13.07
N GLU A 110 -8.35 -3.82 13.80
CA GLU A 110 -8.91 -4.28 15.08
C GLU A 110 -8.85 -3.24 16.18
N MET A 111 -8.06 -2.16 16.01
CA MET A 111 -7.77 -1.19 17.08
C MET A 111 -7.39 -1.88 18.39
N SER A 112 -6.96 -3.14 18.32
CA SER A 112 -6.58 -3.88 19.49
C SER A 112 -5.38 -3.21 20.14
N LYS A 113 -5.35 -3.20 21.46
CA LYS A 113 -4.22 -2.71 22.26
C LYS A 113 -2.96 -3.56 22.09
N LEU A 114 -3.01 -4.57 21.21
CA LEU A 114 -1.88 -5.37 20.80
C LEU A 114 -0.98 -4.49 19.92
N ASP A 115 0.28 -4.46 20.28
CA ASP A 115 1.28 -3.60 19.67
C ASP A 115 1.33 -3.82 18.16
N VAL A 116 1.02 -2.75 17.40
CA VAL A 116 1.27 -2.69 15.97
C VAL A 116 2.78 -2.82 15.78
N ASP A 117 3.23 -3.96 15.28
CA ASP A 117 4.63 -4.28 15.08
C ASP A 117 5.06 -4.15 13.60
N THR A 118 6.24 -4.64 13.27
CA THR A 118 6.82 -4.57 11.92
C THR A 118 6.00 -5.34 10.87
N ARG A 119 5.16 -6.30 11.27
CA ARG A 119 4.28 -7.07 10.37
C ARG A 119 3.24 -6.19 9.70
N SER A 120 2.77 -5.14 10.38
CA SER A 120 1.86 -4.17 9.80
C SER A 120 2.44 -3.48 8.56
N ASP A 121 3.73 -3.13 8.59
CA ASP A 121 4.42 -2.56 7.44
C ASP A 121 4.61 -3.61 6.33
N VAL A 122 4.88 -4.86 6.69
CA VAL A 122 4.97 -5.97 5.71
C VAL A 122 3.64 -6.17 4.98
N TYR A 123 2.52 -6.16 5.72
CA TYR A 123 1.18 -6.23 5.13
C TYR A 123 0.93 -5.07 4.15
N SER A 124 1.21 -3.84 4.57
CA SER A 124 1.02 -2.64 3.73
C SER A 124 1.93 -2.67 2.47
N LEU A 125 3.18 -3.17 2.58
CA LEU A 125 4.06 -3.43 1.43
C LEU A 125 3.48 -4.51 0.51
N GLY A 126 2.85 -5.55 1.05
CA GLY A 126 2.12 -6.57 0.31
C GLY A 126 0.96 -5.97 -0.50
N VAL A 127 0.18 -5.07 0.11
CA VAL A 127 -0.89 -4.33 -0.59
C VAL A 127 -0.31 -3.45 -1.70
N LEU A 128 0.78 -2.75 -1.44
CA LEU A 128 1.46 -1.90 -2.44
C LEU A 128 1.98 -2.74 -3.62
N LEU A 129 2.61 -3.89 -3.35
CA LEU A 129 3.04 -4.81 -4.39
C LEU A 129 1.85 -5.34 -5.21
N TYR A 130 0.77 -5.73 -4.53
CA TYR A 130 -0.47 -6.16 -5.19
C TYR A 130 -0.96 -5.11 -6.19
N GLU A 131 -1.03 -3.84 -5.78
CA GLU A 131 -1.47 -2.73 -6.63
C GLU A 131 -0.49 -2.46 -7.78
N LEU A 132 0.81 -2.48 -7.53
CA LEU A 132 1.82 -2.33 -8.59
C LEU A 132 1.68 -3.39 -9.68
N LEU A 133 1.31 -4.63 -9.33
CA LEU A 133 1.12 -5.73 -10.26
C LEU A 133 -0.24 -5.69 -10.97
N THR A 134 -1.32 -5.43 -10.23
CA THR A 134 -2.70 -5.59 -10.72
C THR A 134 -3.41 -4.28 -11.07
N GLY A 135 -2.88 -3.12 -10.66
CA GLY A 135 -3.52 -1.80 -10.82
C GLY A 135 -4.64 -1.53 -9.81
N THR A 136 -4.89 -2.43 -8.88
CA THR A 136 -5.91 -2.28 -7.85
C THR A 136 -5.44 -2.86 -6.52
N THR A 137 -6.04 -2.42 -5.41
CA THR A 137 -5.79 -3.02 -4.09
C THR A 137 -6.52 -4.35 -3.92
N PRO A 138 -6.07 -5.25 -3.01
CA PRO A 138 -6.72 -6.54 -2.74
C PRO A 138 -8.22 -6.39 -2.45
N PHE A 139 -8.56 -5.45 -1.58
CA PHE A 139 -9.93 -5.02 -1.34
C PHE A 139 -10.12 -3.64 -1.98
N PRO A 140 -11.09 -3.48 -2.91
CA PRO A 140 -11.31 -2.21 -3.60
C PRO A 140 -11.58 -1.07 -2.61
N ALA A 141 -10.85 0.04 -2.76
CA ALA A 141 -10.96 1.18 -1.85
C ALA A 141 -12.39 1.74 -1.78
N GLN A 142 -13.16 1.66 -2.86
CA GLN A 142 -14.56 2.06 -2.87
C GLN A 142 -15.43 1.14 -1.99
N ARG A 143 -15.22 -0.18 -2.04
CA ARG A 143 -15.93 -1.16 -1.19
C ARG A 143 -15.68 -0.86 0.29
N LEU A 144 -14.42 -0.63 0.67
CA LEU A 144 -14.04 -0.32 2.05
C LEU A 144 -14.62 1.03 2.53
N ARG A 145 -14.65 2.04 1.66
CA ARG A 145 -15.19 3.36 2.01
C ARG A 145 -16.71 3.38 2.12
N SER A 146 -17.42 2.57 1.34
CA SER A 146 -18.88 2.47 1.41
C SER A 146 -19.37 1.56 2.54
N ALA A 147 -18.50 0.71 3.08
CA ALA A 147 -18.79 -0.11 4.24
C ALA A 147 -18.78 0.73 5.53
N GLY A 148 -19.65 0.42 6.46
CA GLY A 148 -19.54 0.94 7.83
C GLY A 148 -18.28 0.40 8.51
N TRP A 149 -17.87 1.01 9.63
CA TRP A 149 -16.64 0.63 10.33
C TRP A 149 -16.55 -0.87 10.62
N ALA A 150 -17.58 -1.46 11.23
CA ALA A 150 -17.58 -2.88 11.59
C ALA A 150 -17.42 -3.80 10.36
N GLU A 151 -18.08 -3.48 9.26
CA GLU A 151 -17.98 -4.27 8.03
C GLU A 151 -16.61 -4.08 7.36
N MET A 152 -16.06 -2.87 7.36
CA MET A 152 -14.71 -2.64 6.86
C MET A 152 -13.67 -3.42 7.68
N GLN A 153 -13.79 -3.38 9.02
CA GLN A 153 -12.95 -4.16 9.92
C GLN A 153 -13.06 -5.65 9.58
N ARG A 154 -14.27 -6.19 9.49
CA ARG A 154 -14.50 -7.60 9.13
C ARG A 154 -13.86 -7.97 7.79
N ILE A 155 -13.99 -7.12 6.77
CA ILE A 155 -13.36 -7.36 5.47
C ILE A 155 -11.82 -7.47 5.62
N ILE A 156 -11.21 -6.53 6.33
CA ILE A 156 -9.75 -6.50 6.47
C ILE A 156 -9.25 -7.67 7.34
N THR A 157 -9.96 -8.03 8.41
CA THR A 157 -9.50 -9.03 9.38
C THR A 157 -9.87 -10.47 9.00
N GLU A 158 -11.00 -10.71 8.34
CA GLU A 158 -11.54 -12.05 8.13
C GLU A 158 -11.52 -12.50 6.66
N GLU A 159 -11.72 -11.59 5.69
CA GLU A 159 -11.82 -12.00 4.30
C GLU A 159 -10.45 -12.27 3.68
N GLU A 160 -10.28 -13.43 3.06
CA GLU A 160 -9.11 -13.76 2.26
C GLU A 160 -9.07 -12.92 0.98
N PRO A 161 -7.98 -12.16 0.70
CA PRO A 161 -7.85 -11.43 -0.54
C PRO A 161 -7.64 -12.40 -1.72
N PRO A 162 -8.17 -12.10 -2.91
CA PRO A 162 -7.90 -12.92 -4.08
C PRO A 162 -6.42 -12.79 -4.48
N ARG A 163 -5.84 -13.90 -4.96
CA ARG A 163 -4.48 -13.87 -5.52
C ARG A 163 -4.39 -12.84 -6.66
N PRO A 164 -3.27 -12.14 -6.83
CA PRO A 164 -3.07 -11.19 -7.93
C PRO A 164 -3.42 -11.77 -9.31
N SER A 165 -2.95 -12.99 -9.63
CA SER A 165 -3.26 -13.64 -10.91
C SER A 165 -4.75 -13.96 -11.07
N THR A 166 -5.45 -14.31 -9.97
CA THR A 166 -6.90 -14.54 -9.96
C THR A 166 -7.65 -13.23 -10.18
N ARG A 167 -7.21 -12.15 -9.54
CA ARG A 167 -7.77 -10.80 -9.75
C ARG A 167 -7.66 -10.40 -11.22
N LEU A 168 -6.46 -10.51 -11.81
CA LEU A 168 -6.24 -10.19 -13.23
C LEU A 168 -7.13 -11.03 -14.15
N SER A 169 -7.34 -12.30 -13.83
CA SER A 169 -8.19 -13.20 -14.63
C SER A 169 -9.68 -12.87 -14.54
N ALA A 170 -10.13 -12.26 -13.44
CA ALA A 170 -11.52 -11.90 -13.20
C ALA A 170 -11.94 -10.54 -13.81
N LEU A 171 -10.98 -9.74 -14.29
CA LEU A 171 -11.22 -8.46 -14.93
C LEU A 171 -11.81 -8.67 -16.34
N THR A 172 -12.58 -7.69 -16.81
CA THR A 172 -12.98 -7.62 -18.22
C THR A 172 -11.78 -7.54 -19.14
N GLU A 173 -11.93 -7.90 -20.41
CA GLU A 173 -10.85 -7.86 -21.37
C GLU A 173 -10.31 -6.43 -21.57
N ALA A 174 -11.18 -5.43 -21.57
CA ALA A 174 -10.78 -4.03 -21.68
C ALA A 174 -9.93 -3.55 -20.49
N GLU A 175 -10.37 -3.84 -19.25
CA GLU A 175 -9.62 -3.50 -18.04
C GLU A 175 -8.25 -4.18 -18.01
N ARG A 176 -8.23 -5.47 -18.31
CA ARG A 176 -7.02 -6.30 -18.35
C ARG A 176 -6.02 -5.80 -19.38
N THR A 177 -6.51 -5.41 -20.58
CA THR A 177 -5.68 -4.83 -21.64
C THR A 177 -5.10 -3.49 -21.21
N GLY A 178 -5.90 -2.59 -20.62
CA GLY A 178 -5.42 -1.31 -20.11
C GLY A 178 -4.33 -1.49 -19.04
N ILE A 179 -4.54 -2.41 -18.09
CA ILE A 179 -3.54 -2.73 -17.06
C ILE A 179 -2.25 -3.27 -17.69
N ALA A 180 -2.36 -4.18 -18.66
CA ALA A 180 -1.22 -4.80 -19.31
C ALA A 180 -0.40 -3.78 -20.14
N GLN A 181 -1.07 -2.81 -20.80
CA GLN A 181 -0.41 -1.71 -21.51
C GLN A 181 0.46 -0.87 -20.58
N HIS A 182 -0.05 -0.49 -19.40
CA HIS A 182 0.73 0.22 -18.38
C HIS A 182 1.90 -0.58 -17.82
N ARG A 183 1.99 -1.88 -18.14
CA ARG A 183 3.06 -2.80 -17.73
C ARG A 183 3.90 -3.32 -18.87
N GLN A 184 3.79 -2.67 -20.05
CA GLN A 184 4.54 -3.02 -21.28
C GLN A 184 4.45 -4.52 -21.64
N THR A 185 3.27 -5.12 -21.45
CA THR A 185 3.06 -6.54 -21.73
C THR A 185 1.64 -6.79 -22.25
N ASP A 186 1.36 -8.01 -22.66
CA ASP A 186 -0.01 -8.43 -22.97
C ASP A 186 -0.70 -9.05 -21.72
N ALA A 187 -2.02 -9.07 -21.74
CA ALA A 187 -2.82 -9.50 -20.60
C ALA A 187 -2.59 -10.95 -20.18
N ARG A 188 -2.30 -11.85 -21.14
CA ARG A 188 -2.02 -13.26 -20.86
C ARG A 188 -0.64 -13.43 -20.23
N LYS A 189 0.37 -12.77 -20.79
CA LYS A 189 1.74 -12.81 -20.26
C LYS A 189 1.79 -12.20 -18.86
N LEU A 190 1.10 -11.07 -18.62
CA LEU A 190 1.02 -10.48 -17.30
C LEU A 190 0.47 -11.47 -16.28
N THR A 191 -0.69 -12.08 -16.58
CA THR A 191 -1.30 -13.07 -15.68
C THR A 191 -0.40 -14.27 -15.44
N PHE A 192 0.30 -14.75 -16.46
CA PHE A 192 1.23 -15.87 -16.35
C PHE A 192 2.46 -15.51 -15.50
N LEU A 193 3.03 -14.33 -15.71
CA LEU A 193 4.19 -13.83 -14.96
C LEU A 193 3.88 -13.66 -13.46
N VAL A 194 2.68 -13.20 -13.14
CA VAL A 194 2.26 -12.98 -11.75
C VAL A 194 1.94 -14.30 -11.06
N ARG A 195 1.44 -15.29 -11.80
CA ARG A 195 1.07 -16.61 -11.26
C ARG A 195 2.30 -17.36 -10.76
N GLY A 196 2.22 -17.86 -9.55
CA GLY A 196 3.29 -18.63 -8.91
C GLY A 196 4.03 -17.82 -7.85
N GLU A 197 5.28 -17.48 -8.08
CA GLU A 197 6.14 -16.86 -7.06
C GLU A 197 5.61 -15.48 -6.60
N LEU A 198 5.19 -14.62 -7.53
CA LEU A 198 4.67 -13.31 -7.16
C LEU A 198 3.33 -13.42 -6.42
N ASP A 199 2.43 -14.33 -6.84
CA ASP A 199 1.23 -14.64 -6.06
C ASP A 199 1.60 -15.08 -4.64
N TRP A 200 2.57 -16.00 -4.51
CA TRP A 200 2.99 -16.52 -3.21
C TRP A 200 3.57 -15.42 -2.32
N ILE A 201 4.49 -14.59 -2.85
CA ILE A 201 5.11 -13.48 -2.10
C ILE A 201 4.04 -12.50 -1.59
N VAL A 202 3.12 -12.09 -2.49
CA VAL A 202 2.04 -11.16 -2.12
C VAL A 202 1.13 -11.77 -1.07
N MET A 203 0.67 -13.00 -1.29
CA MET A 203 -0.24 -13.67 -0.34
C MET A 203 0.43 -13.94 0.99
N LYS A 204 1.75 -14.23 1.00
CA LYS A 204 2.51 -14.38 2.25
C LYS A 204 2.63 -13.07 3.02
N ALA A 205 2.80 -11.94 2.33
CA ALA A 205 2.80 -10.63 2.97
C ALA A 205 1.43 -10.19 3.49
N LEU A 206 0.34 -10.72 2.90
CA LEU A 206 -1.05 -10.44 3.26
C LEU A 206 -1.65 -11.45 4.26
N GLU A 207 -0.87 -12.38 4.80
CA GLU A 207 -1.32 -13.28 5.89
C GLU A 207 -1.75 -12.47 7.12
N LYS A 208 -2.82 -12.95 7.76
CA LYS A 208 -3.45 -12.29 8.92
C LYS A 208 -3.01 -12.91 10.22
#